data_1ea9b8555e65f63aba43ede7a468cbe9
#
_entry.id   1ea9b8555e65f63aba43ede7a468cbe9
#
_cell.length_a   1.000
_cell.length_b   1.000
_cell.length_c   1.000
_cell.angle_alpha   90.00
_cell.angle_beta   90.00
_cell.angle_gamma   90.00
#
_symmetry.space_group_name_H-M   'P 1'
#
loop_
_entity.id
_entity.type
_entity.pdbx_description
1 polymer ?
#
loop_
_entity_poly.entity_id
_entity_poly.type
_entity_poly.pdbx_seq_one_letter_code
_entity_poly.pdbx_strand_id
1 'polypeptide(L)'
;MIASLSGLVLAKSANAVILDVGGVGYEAFISGRTYDALPETGQACFLFVQTVVREDAINLFGFNKKDEKDLFLLLVTVSGIGPKLALTILSGIGVDELCQAITVKDLSRLTALPGIGKKTAQRLCVELAEKVGGLSDFTADMAGAHTAVSIGEPNAIADAVSALVNLGYPQAMAWQALRVVEQQLPEGSESLRVEDLIRLALRSLAAR
;
A
#
# COMPACT_ATOMS: atom_id res chain seq x y z
N MET A 1 13.72 -2.32 11.86
CA MET A 1 13.05 -2.42 10.55
C MET A 1 13.06 -1.05 9.90
N ILE A 2 13.45 -0.94 8.63
CA ILE A 2 13.49 0.32 7.87
C ILE A 2 12.21 0.37 7.04
N ALA A 3 11.37 1.40 7.24
CA ALA A 3 10.06 1.54 6.61
C ALA A 3 10.04 2.57 5.48
N SER A 4 10.94 3.54 5.52
CA SER A 4 11.14 4.56 4.49
C SER A 4 12.57 5.08 4.52
N LEU A 5 13.03 5.65 3.42
CA LEU A 5 14.29 6.35 3.29
C LEU A 5 14.06 7.71 2.63
N SER A 6 14.66 8.76 3.17
CA SER A 6 14.68 10.11 2.60
C SER A 6 16.12 10.58 2.53
N GLY A 7 16.65 10.84 1.33
CA GLY A 7 18.04 11.18 1.14
C GLY A 7 18.35 11.61 -0.28
N LEU A 8 19.63 11.66 -0.63
CA LEU A 8 20.10 11.99 -1.97
C LEU A 8 20.39 10.69 -2.75
N VAL A 9 20.05 10.67 -4.02
CA VAL A 9 20.43 9.56 -4.92
C VAL A 9 21.92 9.60 -5.15
N LEU A 10 22.67 8.60 -4.65
CA LEU A 10 24.11 8.45 -4.93
C LEU A 10 24.35 7.73 -6.25
N ALA A 11 23.61 6.65 -6.50
CA ALA A 11 23.71 5.85 -7.72
C ALA A 11 22.38 5.16 -7.97
N LYS A 12 22.03 4.96 -9.24
CA LYS A 12 20.86 4.18 -9.65
C LYS A 12 21.25 3.20 -10.76
N SER A 13 20.70 2.01 -10.69
CA SER A 13 20.78 0.97 -11.72
C SER A 13 19.38 0.43 -12.01
N ALA A 14 19.22 -0.36 -13.06
CA ALA A 14 17.90 -0.86 -13.49
C ALA A 14 17.09 -1.59 -12.39
N ASN A 15 17.75 -2.10 -11.35
CA ASN A 15 17.15 -2.93 -10.31
C ASN A 15 17.51 -2.52 -8.88
N ALA A 16 18.31 -1.47 -8.69
CA ALA A 16 18.72 -0.98 -7.37
C ALA A 16 19.03 0.52 -7.39
N VAL A 17 18.86 1.15 -6.25
CA VAL A 17 19.25 2.53 -5.98
C VAL A 17 20.02 2.59 -4.67
N ILE A 18 21.04 3.45 -4.62
CA ILE A 18 21.77 3.78 -3.38
C ILE A 18 21.37 5.20 -2.99
N LEU A 19 20.84 5.36 -1.78
CA LEU A 19 20.50 6.65 -1.19
C LEU A 19 21.47 6.99 -0.08
N ASP A 20 22.02 8.21 -0.11
CA ASP A 20 22.71 8.79 1.03
C ASP A 20 21.70 9.35 2.02
N VAL A 21 21.67 8.79 3.20
CA VAL A 21 20.83 9.26 4.32
C VAL A 21 21.76 9.65 5.47
N GLY A 22 22.16 10.93 5.51
CA GLY A 22 23.00 11.46 6.55
C GLY A 22 24.43 10.87 6.57
N GLY A 23 25.02 10.57 5.42
CA GLY A 23 26.37 10.00 5.29
C GLY A 23 26.38 8.46 5.30
N VAL A 24 25.22 7.81 5.37
CA VAL A 24 25.10 6.34 5.25
C VAL A 24 24.45 6.00 3.92
N GLY A 25 25.13 5.19 3.09
CA GLY A 25 24.57 4.68 1.82
C GLY A 25 23.68 3.47 2.04
N TYR A 26 22.40 3.60 1.73
CA TYR A 26 21.43 2.50 1.76
C TYR A 26 21.16 2.01 0.36
N GLU A 27 21.46 0.73 0.08
CA GLU A 27 21.06 0.08 -1.17
C GLU A 27 19.67 -0.52 -1.04
N ALA A 28 18.77 -0.17 -1.95
CA ALA A 28 17.43 -0.73 -2.05
C ALA A 28 17.17 -1.31 -3.44
N PHE A 29 16.66 -2.54 -3.50
CA PHE A 29 16.17 -3.12 -4.75
C PHE A 29 14.86 -2.47 -5.15
N ILE A 30 14.70 -2.15 -6.42
CA ILE A 30 13.55 -1.40 -6.94
C ILE A 30 12.98 -2.08 -8.19
N SER A 31 11.71 -1.79 -8.50
CA SER A 31 11.10 -2.13 -9.78
C SER A 31 11.58 -1.21 -10.90
N GLY A 32 11.42 -1.62 -12.16
CA GLY A 32 11.68 -0.76 -13.31
C GLY A 32 10.83 0.52 -13.28
N ARG A 33 9.58 0.44 -12.81
CA ARG A 33 8.69 1.61 -12.67
C ARG A 33 9.17 2.59 -11.61
N THR A 34 9.63 2.07 -10.48
CA THR A 34 10.27 2.92 -9.46
C THR A 34 11.55 3.56 -10.01
N TYR A 35 12.37 2.81 -10.79
CA TYR A 35 13.58 3.36 -11.44
C TYR A 35 13.26 4.54 -12.36
N ASP A 36 12.22 4.42 -13.19
CA ASP A 36 11.80 5.48 -14.12
C ASP A 36 11.28 6.72 -13.40
N ALA A 37 10.72 6.54 -12.19
CA ALA A 37 10.21 7.63 -11.37
C ALA A 37 11.28 8.30 -10.48
N LEU A 38 12.49 7.69 -10.35
CA LEU A 38 13.56 8.25 -9.53
C LEU A 38 14.15 9.51 -10.17
N PRO A 39 14.48 10.52 -9.35
CA PRO A 39 15.21 11.69 -9.82
C PRO A 39 16.66 11.32 -10.21
N GLU A 40 17.37 12.29 -10.81
CA GLU A 40 18.77 12.11 -11.16
C GLU A 40 19.69 12.06 -9.94
N THR A 41 20.88 11.50 -10.14
CA THR A 41 21.95 11.43 -9.12
C THR A 41 22.22 12.81 -8.53
N GLY A 42 22.34 12.88 -7.21
CA GLY A 42 22.54 14.12 -6.43
C GLY A 42 21.23 14.82 -6.03
N GLN A 43 20.09 14.38 -6.51
CA GLN A 43 18.80 14.97 -6.14
C GLN A 43 18.14 14.25 -4.96
N ALA A 44 17.28 14.98 -4.23
CA ALA A 44 16.53 14.43 -3.10
C ALA A 44 15.48 13.42 -3.58
N CYS A 45 15.39 12.31 -2.86
CA CYS A 45 14.46 11.23 -3.12
C CYS A 45 13.84 10.71 -1.82
N PHE A 46 12.58 10.31 -1.89
CA PHE A 46 11.89 9.56 -0.83
C PHE A 46 11.42 8.22 -1.38
N LEU A 47 11.64 7.15 -0.63
CA LEU A 47 11.15 5.82 -0.94
C LEU A 47 10.43 5.21 0.26
N PHE A 48 9.30 4.55 0.02
CA PHE A 48 8.76 3.56 0.93
C PHE A 48 9.64 2.32 0.88
N VAL A 49 9.96 1.73 2.03
CA VAL A 49 10.88 0.60 2.08
C VAL A 49 10.25 -0.59 2.80
N GLN A 50 10.48 -1.78 2.28
CA GLN A 50 10.26 -3.05 2.95
C GLN A 50 11.59 -3.69 3.27
N THR A 51 11.85 -3.96 4.55
CA THR A 51 13.02 -4.70 5.00
C THR A 51 12.73 -6.19 5.04
N VAL A 52 13.55 -6.98 4.38
CA VAL A 52 13.51 -8.44 4.43
C VAL A 52 14.80 -8.94 5.08
N VAL A 53 14.68 -9.53 6.26
CA VAL A 53 15.80 -10.06 7.02
C VAL A 53 15.86 -11.59 6.82
N ARG A 54 17.03 -12.12 6.51
CA ARG A 54 17.36 -13.53 6.45
C ARG A 54 18.58 -13.80 7.32
N GLU A 55 18.93 -15.04 7.51
CA GLU A 55 20.09 -15.43 8.32
C GLU A 55 21.41 -14.83 7.79
N ASP A 56 21.51 -14.69 6.48
CA ASP A 56 22.72 -14.27 5.74
C ASP A 56 22.65 -12.86 5.16
N ALA A 57 21.49 -12.19 5.17
CA ALA A 57 21.33 -10.90 4.51
C ALA A 57 20.18 -10.05 5.05
N ILE A 58 20.37 -8.73 5.01
CA ILE A 58 19.31 -7.74 5.18
C ILE A 58 19.12 -7.06 3.82
N ASN A 59 17.97 -7.30 3.19
CA ASN A 59 17.62 -6.70 1.91
C ASN A 59 16.56 -5.63 2.09
N LEU A 60 16.77 -4.47 1.46
CA LEU A 60 15.78 -3.40 1.37
C LEU A 60 15.13 -3.42 -0.01
N PHE A 61 13.81 -3.29 -0.05
CA PHE A 61 13.03 -3.16 -1.27
C PHE A 61 12.36 -1.79 -1.25
N GLY A 62 12.66 -0.96 -2.26
CA GLY A 62 12.23 0.43 -2.34
C GLY A 62 11.12 0.64 -3.35
N PHE A 63 10.16 1.50 -3.02
CA PHE A 63 8.98 1.80 -3.82
C PHE A 63 8.74 3.31 -3.84
N ASN A 64 8.45 3.87 -5.02
CA ASN A 64 8.11 5.28 -5.15
C ASN A 64 6.72 5.61 -4.57
N LYS A 65 5.80 4.63 -4.60
CA LYS A 65 4.43 4.77 -4.11
C LYS A 65 4.10 3.72 -3.05
N LYS A 66 3.19 4.07 -2.16
CA LYS A 66 2.73 3.17 -1.09
C LYS A 66 1.94 1.98 -1.65
N ASP A 67 1.08 2.22 -2.64
CA ASP A 67 0.28 1.20 -3.31
C ASP A 67 1.15 0.09 -3.94
N GLU A 68 2.27 0.47 -4.56
CA GLU A 68 3.25 -0.48 -5.10
C GLU A 68 3.87 -1.34 -3.99
N LYS A 69 4.22 -0.73 -2.84
CA LYS A 69 4.71 -1.46 -1.66
C LYS A 69 3.65 -2.41 -1.11
N ASP A 70 2.40 -1.95 -0.97
CA ASP A 70 1.32 -2.75 -0.41
C ASP A 70 1.02 -3.96 -1.33
N LEU A 71 1.01 -3.76 -2.65
CA LEU A 71 0.87 -4.84 -3.62
C LEU A 71 2.07 -5.80 -3.59
N PHE A 72 3.31 -5.30 -3.45
CA PHE A 72 4.48 -6.14 -3.25
C PHE A 72 4.33 -7.06 -2.04
N LEU A 73 3.83 -6.53 -0.91
CA LEU A 73 3.60 -7.32 0.30
C LEU A 73 2.56 -8.42 0.08
N LEU A 74 1.51 -8.16 -0.70
CA LEU A 74 0.54 -9.17 -1.08
C LEU A 74 1.16 -10.24 -2.00
N LEU A 75 1.92 -9.83 -3.01
CA LEU A 75 2.57 -10.76 -3.95
C LEU A 75 3.48 -11.76 -3.26
N VAL A 76 4.29 -11.32 -2.29
CA VAL A 76 5.22 -12.21 -1.57
C VAL A 76 4.53 -13.18 -0.61
N THR A 77 3.23 -13.01 -0.31
CA THR A 77 2.46 -14.01 0.44
C THR A 77 2.08 -15.22 -0.41
N VAL A 78 2.10 -15.09 -1.74
CA VAL A 78 1.71 -16.17 -2.66
C VAL A 78 2.83 -17.18 -2.78
N SER A 79 2.52 -18.44 -2.56
CA SER A 79 3.52 -19.52 -2.65
C SER A 79 4.14 -19.60 -4.05
N GLY A 80 5.47 -19.49 -4.09
CA GLY A 80 6.28 -19.49 -5.31
C GLY A 80 6.61 -18.09 -5.83
N ILE A 81 6.17 -17.02 -5.16
CA ILE A 81 6.56 -15.64 -5.48
C ILE A 81 7.47 -15.11 -4.37
N GLY A 82 8.77 -15.04 -4.67
CA GLY A 82 9.74 -14.39 -3.80
C GLY A 82 9.87 -12.90 -4.10
N PRO A 83 10.59 -12.14 -3.25
CA PRO A 83 10.74 -10.69 -3.40
C PRO A 83 11.29 -10.25 -4.78
N LYS A 84 12.27 -10.97 -5.33
CA LYS A 84 12.82 -10.65 -6.67
C LYS A 84 11.78 -10.83 -7.78
N LEU A 85 10.99 -11.91 -7.73
CA LEU A 85 9.93 -12.14 -8.71
C LEU A 85 8.81 -11.11 -8.55
N ALA A 86 8.46 -10.72 -7.33
CA ALA A 86 7.47 -9.66 -7.09
C ALA A 86 7.90 -8.33 -7.72
N LEU A 87 9.19 -7.92 -7.61
CA LEU A 87 9.71 -6.73 -8.31
C LEU A 87 9.66 -6.87 -9.83
N THR A 88 9.95 -8.06 -10.36
CA THR A 88 9.85 -8.33 -11.81
C THR A 88 8.42 -8.17 -12.31
N ILE A 89 7.44 -8.67 -11.55
CA ILE A 89 6.02 -8.50 -11.84
C ILE A 89 5.64 -7.02 -11.86
N LEU A 90 5.99 -6.27 -10.81
CA LEU A 90 5.71 -4.84 -10.68
C LEU A 90 6.43 -3.98 -11.72
N SER A 91 7.54 -4.46 -12.28
CA SER A 91 8.22 -3.81 -13.40
C SER A 91 7.46 -3.99 -14.72
N GLY A 92 6.80 -5.13 -14.90
CA GLY A 92 6.13 -5.48 -16.17
C GLY A 92 4.69 -4.97 -16.29
N ILE A 93 4.02 -4.66 -15.17
CA ILE A 93 2.60 -4.27 -15.17
C ILE A 93 2.33 -3.22 -14.08
N GLY A 94 1.39 -2.29 -14.33
CA GLY A 94 0.98 -1.29 -13.35
C GLY A 94 0.18 -1.90 -12.20
N VAL A 95 0.15 -1.20 -11.05
CA VAL A 95 -0.59 -1.65 -9.85
C VAL A 95 -2.06 -1.88 -10.19
N ASP A 96 -2.73 -0.88 -10.78
CA ASP A 96 -4.15 -0.96 -11.13
C ASP A 96 -4.45 -2.06 -12.14
N GLU A 97 -3.58 -2.17 -13.17
CA GLU A 97 -3.70 -3.20 -14.19
C GLU A 97 -3.50 -4.62 -13.65
N LEU A 98 -2.57 -4.79 -12.70
CA LEU A 98 -2.34 -6.08 -12.05
C LEU A 98 -3.52 -6.45 -11.15
N CYS A 99 -4.02 -5.50 -10.34
CA CYS A 99 -5.20 -5.71 -9.52
C CYS A 99 -6.42 -6.10 -10.36
N GLN A 100 -6.64 -5.41 -11.49
CA GLN A 100 -7.71 -5.74 -12.43
C GLN A 100 -7.53 -7.14 -13.02
N ALA A 101 -6.33 -7.48 -13.53
CA ALA A 101 -6.06 -8.79 -14.12
C ALA A 101 -6.29 -9.93 -13.11
N ILE A 102 -5.96 -9.74 -11.84
CA ILE A 102 -6.21 -10.70 -10.77
C ILE A 102 -7.72 -10.83 -10.49
N THR A 103 -8.44 -9.71 -10.38
CA THR A 103 -9.87 -9.68 -10.08
C THR A 103 -10.71 -10.35 -11.17
N VAL A 104 -10.42 -10.06 -12.46
CA VAL A 104 -11.12 -10.68 -13.59
C VAL A 104 -10.55 -12.05 -13.98
N LYS A 105 -9.53 -12.52 -13.27
CA LYS A 105 -8.84 -13.81 -13.50
C LYS A 105 -8.28 -13.95 -14.92
N ASP A 106 -7.68 -12.88 -15.45
CA ASP A 106 -7.04 -12.88 -16.77
C ASP A 106 -5.71 -13.64 -16.74
N LEU A 107 -5.78 -14.96 -16.89
CA LEU A 107 -4.62 -15.83 -16.87
C LEU A 107 -3.66 -15.54 -18.04
N SER A 108 -4.18 -15.09 -19.18
CA SER A 108 -3.37 -14.80 -20.37
C SER A 108 -2.43 -13.63 -20.09
N ARG A 109 -2.96 -12.56 -19.53
CA ARG A 109 -2.21 -11.36 -19.17
C ARG A 109 -1.18 -11.66 -18.07
N LEU A 110 -1.58 -12.43 -17.04
CA LEU A 110 -0.68 -12.81 -15.95
C LEU A 110 0.47 -13.72 -16.41
N THR A 111 0.21 -14.69 -17.31
CA THR A 111 1.26 -15.59 -17.80
C THR A 111 2.19 -14.93 -18.82
N ALA A 112 1.84 -13.77 -19.38
CA ALA A 112 2.74 -12.96 -20.19
C ALA A 112 3.84 -12.27 -19.37
N LEU A 113 3.69 -12.18 -18.03
CA LEU A 113 4.69 -11.58 -17.17
C LEU A 113 5.89 -12.51 -16.95
N PRO A 114 7.14 -12.00 -17.01
CA PRO A 114 8.33 -12.82 -16.84
C PRO A 114 8.33 -13.56 -15.49
N GLY A 115 8.59 -14.86 -15.53
CA GLY A 115 8.65 -15.72 -14.35
C GLY A 115 7.30 -16.19 -13.80
N ILE A 116 6.18 -15.85 -14.43
CA ILE A 116 4.86 -16.34 -14.07
C ILE A 116 4.41 -17.43 -15.05
N GLY A 117 4.38 -18.68 -14.53
CA GLY A 117 3.75 -19.80 -15.24
C GLY A 117 2.25 -19.92 -14.92
N LYS A 118 1.55 -20.77 -15.69
CA LYS A 118 0.12 -21.02 -15.55
C LYS A 118 -0.31 -21.33 -14.09
N LYS A 119 0.49 -22.15 -13.38
CA LYS A 119 0.21 -22.53 -11.99
C LYS A 119 0.32 -21.34 -11.03
N THR A 120 1.33 -20.47 -11.21
CA THR A 120 1.53 -19.27 -10.40
C THR A 120 0.43 -18.25 -10.70
N ALA A 121 0.05 -18.05 -11.97
CA ALA A 121 -1.07 -17.18 -12.35
C ALA A 121 -2.40 -17.61 -11.72
N GLN A 122 -2.70 -18.91 -11.72
CA GLN A 122 -3.90 -19.43 -11.06
C GLN A 122 -3.88 -19.18 -9.55
N ARG A 123 -2.73 -19.37 -8.88
CA ARG A 123 -2.59 -19.08 -7.45
C ARG A 123 -2.78 -17.60 -7.15
N LEU A 124 -2.17 -16.70 -7.94
CA LEU A 124 -2.40 -15.25 -7.82
C LEU A 124 -3.89 -14.91 -7.82
N CYS A 125 -4.66 -15.46 -8.78
CA CYS A 125 -6.09 -15.21 -8.88
C CYS A 125 -6.86 -15.75 -7.66
N VAL A 126 -6.49 -16.94 -7.13
CA VAL A 126 -7.21 -17.55 -6.02
C VAL A 126 -6.88 -16.88 -4.68
N GLU A 127 -5.59 -16.61 -4.44
CA GLU A 127 -5.13 -16.13 -3.13
C GLU A 127 -5.27 -14.61 -2.95
N LEU A 128 -5.28 -13.84 -4.05
CA LEU A 128 -5.28 -12.37 -4.00
C LEU A 128 -6.57 -11.70 -4.49
N ALA A 129 -7.49 -12.37 -5.18
CA ALA A 129 -8.68 -11.72 -5.76
C ALA A 129 -9.49 -10.91 -4.73
N GLU A 130 -9.69 -11.45 -3.54
CA GLU A 130 -10.43 -10.76 -2.47
C GLU A 130 -9.60 -9.64 -1.80
N LYS A 131 -8.28 -9.81 -1.75
CA LYS A 131 -7.38 -8.87 -1.07
C LYS A 131 -7.08 -7.63 -1.90
N VAL A 132 -6.97 -7.76 -3.22
CA VAL A 132 -6.71 -6.64 -4.13
C VAL A 132 -7.94 -5.79 -4.40
N GLY A 133 -9.17 -6.32 -4.19
CA GLY A 133 -10.40 -5.53 -4.26
C GLY A 133 -10.42 -4.38 -3.26
N GLY A 134 -9.88 -4.60 -2.06
CA GLY A 134 -9.73 -3.55 -1.05
C GLY A 134 -8.64 -2.51 -1.35
N LEU A 135 -7.64 -2.84 -2.18
CA LEU A 135 -6.59 -1.89 -2.59
C LEU A 135 -7.11 -0.88 -3.64
N SER A 136 -8.01 -1.31 -4.54
CA SER A 136 -8.58 -0.46 -5.58
C SER A 136 -9.48 0.64 -5.00
N ASP A 137 -10.18 0.37 -3.91
CA ASP A 137 -11.02 1.37 -3.23
C ASP A 137 -10.17 2.45 -2.53
N PHE A 138 -8.95 2.10 -2.08
CA PHE A 138 -8.01 3.07 -1.50
C PHE A 138 -7.36 3.99 -2.54
N THR A 139 -7.15 3.52 -3.78
CA THR A 139 -6.52 4.32 -4.85
C THR A 139 -7.50 5.31 -5.48
N ALA A 140 -8.79 5.01 -5.49
CA ALA A 140 -9.82 5.93 -5.99
C ALA A 140 -9.97 7.18 -5.10
N ASP A 141 -9.81 7.03 -3.78
CA ASP A 141 -9.85 8.16 -2.82
C ASP A 141 -8.57 9.00 -2.84
N MET A 142 -7.43 8.44 -3.27
CA MET A 142 -6.13 9.12 -3.29
C MET A 142 -5.76 9.76 -4.64
N ALA A 143 -6.45 9.44 -5.73
CA ALA A 143 -6.20 10.04 -7.05
C ALA A 143 -6.61 11.53 -7.14
N GLY A 144 -7.28 12.05 -6.10
CA GLY A 144 -7.62 13.47 -5.94
C GLY A 144 -6.63 14.30 -5.11
N ALA A 145 -5.58 13.70 -4.52
CA ALA A 145 -4.75 14.38 -3.52
C ALA A 145 -3.24 14.31 -3.81
N HIS A 146 -2.82 14.68 -5.02
CA HIS A 146 -1.42 15.03 -5.30
C HIS A 146 -1.26 16.53 -5.48
N THR A 147 -1.54 17.27 -4.41
CA THR A 147 -0.99 18.61 -4.23
C THR A 147 -0.60 18.73 -2.76
N ALA A 148 0.69 18.97 -2.53
CA ALA A 148 1.31 19.49 -1.31
C ALA A 148 0.76 18.90 0.00
N VAL A 149 1.66 18.54 0.92
CA VAL A 149 1.35 18.41 2.35
C VAL A 149 0.68 19.70 2.81
N SER A 150 -0.60 19.83 2.49
CA SER A 150 -1.53 20.66 3.23
C SER A 150 -2.00 19.78 4.37
N ILE A 151 -1.73 20.22 5.59
CA ILE A 151 -2.50 19.87 6.79
C ILE A 151 -3.92 20.35 6.48
N GLY A 152 -4.67 19.57 5.71
CA GLY A 152 -6.06 19.79 5.30
C GLY A 152 -6.90 18.71 5.94
N GLU A 153 -7.88 19.12 6.67
CA GLU A 153 -8.89 18.46 7.49
C GLU A 153 -8.91 16.92 7.41
N PRO A 154 -8.63 16.25 8.53
CA PRO A 154 -8.67 14.79 8.60
C PRO A 154 -10.09 14.34 8.21
N ASN A 155 -10.19 13.36 7.33
CA ASN A 155 -11.46 12.65 7.13
C ASN A 155 -11.73 11.83 8.39
N ALA A 156 -12.27 12.50 9.40
CA ALA A 156 -12.43 11.98 10.76
C ALA A 156 -13.19 10.65 10.79
N ILE A 157 -14.07 10.43 9.80
CA ILE A 157 -14.83 9.17 9.65
C ILE A 157 -13.92 8.04 9.18
N ALA A 158 -13.05 8.24 8.19
CA ALA A 158 -12.14 7.21 7.69
C ALA A 158 -11.12 6.81 8.77
N ASP A 159 -10.62 7.80 9.52
CA ASP A 159 -9.70 7.55 10.65
C ASP A 159 -10.39 6.79 11.78
N ALA A 160 -11.66 7.12 12.08
CA ALA A 160 -12.46 6.42 13.07
C ALA A 160 -12.76 4.97 12.64
N VAL A 161 -13.06 4.71 11.35
CA VAL A 161 -13.22 3.34 10.82
C VAL A 161 -11.93 2.55 11.00
N SER A 162 -10.80 3.12 10.59
CA SER A 162 -9.48 2.47 10.70
C SER A 162 -9.16 2.11 12.16
N ALA A 163 -9.45 3.02 13.10
CA ALA A 163 -9.25 2.78 14.53
C ALA A 163 -10.13 1.63 15.06
N LEU A 164 -11.41 1.57 14.66
CA LEU A 164 -12.33 0.49 15.07
C LEU A 164 -11.90 -0.87 14.49
N VAL A 165 -11.42 -0.91 13.26
CA VAL A 165 -10.87 -2.13 12.64
C VAL A 165 -9.62 -2.60 13.40
N ASN A 166 -8.73 -1.68 13.78
CA ASN A 166 -7.54 -1.99 14.58
C ASN A 166 -7.88 -2.49 16.00
N LEU A 167 -9.04 -2.09 16.53
CA LEU A 167 -9.59 -2.62 17.78
C LEU A 167 -10.25 -3.99 17.63
N GLY A 168 -10.29 -4.56 16.42
CA GLY A 168 -10.77 -5.90 16.14
C GLY A 168 -12.22 -5.99 15.65
N TYR A 169 -12.88 -4.87 15.38
CA TYR A 169 -14.23 -4.88 14.81
C TYR A 169 -14.19 -5.13 13.29
N PRO A 170 -15.10 -5.95 12.74
CA PRO A 170 -15.22 -6.09 11.28
C PRO A 170 -15.51 -4.74 10.61
N GLN A 171 -14.88 -4.48 9.48
CA GLN A 171 -15.01 -3.20 8.75
C GLN A 171 -16.46 -2.81 8.47
N ALA A 172 -17.31 -3.79 8.08
CA ALA A 172 -18.74 -3.55 7.84
C ALA A 172 -19.47 -3.05 9.10
N MET A 173 -19.11 -3.58 10.28
CA MET A 173 -19.69 -3.15 11.57
C MET A 173 -19.19 -1.76 11.97
N ALA A 174 -17.92 -1.46 11.71
CA ALA A 174 -17.35 -0.13 11.98
C ALA A 174 -18.07 0.95 11.14
N TRP A 175 -18.25 0.72 9.84
CA TRP A 175 -19.01 1.62 8.97
C TRP A 175 -20.46 1.79 9.42
N GLN A 176 -21.15 0.69 9.77
CA GLN A 176 -22.54 0.74 10.21
C GLN A 176 -22.70 1.54 11.52
N ALA A 177 -21.78 1.35 12.47
CA ALA A 177 -21.80 2.08 13.73
C ALA A 177 -21.59 3.58 13.52
N LEU A 178 -20.65 3.97 12.67
CA LEU A 178 -20.38 5.39 12.37
C LEU A 178 -21.51 6.06 11.60
N ARG A 179 -22.17 5.37 10.68
CA ARG A 179 -23.38 5.87 9.99
C ARG A 179 -24.52 6.16 10.99
N VAL A 180 -24.72 5.29 11.98
CA VAL A 180 -25.74 5.50 13.03
C VAL A 180 -25.38 6.74 13.87
N VAL A 181 -24.10 6.92 14.20
CA VAL A 181 -23.63 8.11 14.91
C VAL A 181 -23.86 9.36 14.09
N GLU A 182 -23.53 9.36 12.81
CA GLU A 182 -23.72 10.49 11.88
C GLU A 182 -25.20 10.90 11.76
N GLN A 183 -26.11 9.93 11.70
CA GLN A 183 -27.56 10.19 11.65
C GLN A 183 -28.14 10.74 12.95
N GLN A 184 -27.47 10.53 14.09
CA GLN A 184 -27.92 11.02 15.40
C GLN A 184 -27.38 12.42 15.73
N LEU A 185 -26.48 12.96 14.90
CA LEU A 185 -25.94 14.29 15.09
C LEU A 185 -26.91 15.35 14.55
N PRO A 186 -27.16 16.45 15.28
CA PRO A 186 -27.99 17.56 14.76
C PRO A 186 -27.29 18.22 13.57
N GLU A 187 -28.08 18.63 12.56
CA GLU A 187 -27.60 19.42 11.43
C GLU A 187 -26.93 20.71 11.95
N GLY A 188 -25.63 20.87 11.67
CA GLY A 188 -24.85 22.04 12.09
C GLY A 188 -23.86 21.79 13.24
N SER A 189 -23.67 20.57 13.71
CA SER A 189 -22.58 20.27 14.64
C SER A 189 -21.24 20.36 13.89
N GLU A 190 -20.36 21.25 14.37
CA GLU A 190 -18.96 21.34 13.97
C GLU A 190 -18.33 19.95 13.94
N SER A 191 -17.44 19.71 12.97
CA SER A 191 -16.78 18.40 12.73
C SER A 191 -16.31 17.76 14.04
N LEU A 192 -16.97 16.66 14.43
CA LEU A 192 -16.57 15.89 15.61
C LEU A 192 -15.13 15.39 15.42
N ARG A 193 -14.35 15.45 16.51
CA ARG A 193 -13.01 14.87 16.51
C ARG A 193 -13.10 13.35 16.35
N VAL A 194 -12.08 12.76 15.73
CA VAL A 194 -11.96 11.31 15.55
C VAL A 194 -12.22 10.54 16.86
N GLU A 195 -11.72 11.05 17.98
CA GLU A 195 -11.87 10.46 19.32
C GLU A 195 -13.32 10.36 19.75
N ASP A 196 -14.14 11.40 19.48
CA ASP A 196 -15.55 11.43 19.84
C ASP A 196 -16.37 10.49 18.97
N LEU A 197 -16.04 10.41 17.66
CA LEU A 197 -16.65 9.45 16.74
C LEU A 197 -16.38 8.00 17.18
N ILE A 198 -15.13 7.67 17.53
CA ILE A 198 -14.77 6.35 18.04
C ILE A 198 -15.55 6.02 19.32
N ARG A 199 -15.60 6.96 20.27
CA ARG A 199 -16.30 6.76 21.53
C ARG A 199 -17.81 6.52 21.35
N LEU A 200 -18.46 7.28 20.48
CA LEU A 200 -19.87 7.13 20.17
C LEU A 200 -20.16 5.81 19.44
N ALA A 201 -19.31 5.46 18.48
CA ALA A 201 -19.42 4.19 17.75
C ALA A 201 -19.27 2.98 18.70
N LEU A 202 -18.29 3.00 19.60
CA LEU A 202 -18.10 1.93 20.60
C LEU A 202 -19.31 1.81 21.55
N ARG A 203 -19.91 2.93 21.97
CA ARG A 203 -21.16 2.91 22.76
C ARG A 203 -22.30 2.27 21.97
N SER A 204 -22.45 2.60 20.70
CA SER A 204 -23.47 2.00 19.82
C SER A 204 -23.25 0.51 19.62
N LEU A 205 -22.00 0.05 19.55
CA LEU A 205 -21.65 -1.37 19.41
C LEU A 205 -21.82 -2.17 20.72
N ALA A 206 -21.59 -1.53 21.89
CA ALA A 206 -21.75 -2.15 23.20
C ALA A 206 -23.21 -2.24 23.68
N ALA A 207 -24.11 -1.47 23.08
CA ALA A 207 -25.54 -1.47 23.41
C ALA A 207 -26.36 -2.53 22.62
N ARG A 208 -25.70 -3.35 21.81
CA ARG A 208 -26.29 -4.50 21.10
C ARG A 208 -25.85 -5.82 21.72
#